data_a37bc653613d6725011a39e9679f8c58
#
_entry.id   a37bc653613d6725011a39e9679f8c58
#
_cell.length_a   1.000
_cell.length_b   1.000
_cell.length_c   1.000
_cell.angle_alpha   90.00
_cell.angle_beta   90.00
_cell.angle_gamma   90.00
#
_symmetry.space_group_name_H-M   'P 1'
#
loop_
_entity.id
_entity.type
_entity.pdbx_description
1 polymer ?
#
loop_
_entity_poly.entity_id
_entity_poly.type
_entity_poly.pdbx_seq_one_letter_code
_entity_poly.pdbx_strand_id
1 'polypeptide(L)' 'HSVEKPLLLYIMNLAEGNQSKAADILGLNRNTLRKKLKLHKIET' A
#
# COMPACT_ATOMS: atom_id res chain seq x y z
N HIS A 1 -3.78 10.59 13.54
CA HIS A 1 -3.56 9.18 13.74
C HIS A 1 -4.17 8.34 12.68
N SER A 2 -3.36 7.92 11.82
CA SER A 2 -3.77 7.05 10.76
C SER A 2 -3.24 5.65 11.02
N VAL A 3 -4.16 4.72 11.18
CA VAL A 3 -3.80 3.31 11.29
C VAL A 3 -3.44 2.79 9.90
N GLU A 4 -3.97 3.43 8.87
CA GLU A 4 -3.80 2.99 7.48
C GLU A 4 -2.36 3.16 7.00
N LYS A 5 -1.71 4.26 7.35
CA LYS A 5 -0.35 4.51 6.89
C LYS A 5 0.65 3.46 7.37
N PRO A 6 0.70 3.13 8.68
CA PRO A 6 1.60 2.07 9.14
C PRO A 6 1.28 0.72 8.51
N LEU A 7 -0.01 0.43 8.30
CA LEU A 7 -0.42 -0.80 7.66
C LEU A 7 0.07 -0.87 6.22
N LEU A 8 -0.07 0.22 5.47
CA LEU A 8 0.39 0.28 4.09
C LEU A 8 1.90 0.08 4.01
N LEU A 9 2.65 0.71 4.90
CA LEU A 9 4.10 0.55 4.94
C LEU A 9 4.49 -0.91 5.22
N TYR A 10 3.80 -1.54 6.15
CA TYR A 10 4.05 -2.93 6.48
C TYR A 10 3.78 -3.83 5.27
N ILE A 11 2.64 -3.63 4.62
CA ILE A 11 2.26 -4.42 3.46
C ILE A 11 3.22 -4.20 2.30
N MET A 12 3.65 -2.96 2.06
CA MET A 12 4.62 -2.67 1.01
C MET A 12 5.96 -3.35 1.30
N ASN A 13 6.35 -3.43 2.56
CA ASN A 13 7.55 -4.15 2.95
C ASN A 13 7.43 -5.64 2.66
N LEU A 14 6.29 -6.24 3.00
CA LEU A 14 6.02 -7.64 2.69
C LEU A 14 6.02 -7.91 1.19
N ALA A 15 5.53 -6.96 0.42
CA ALA A 15 5.45 -7.06 -1.03
C ALA A 15 6.75 -6.66 -1.72
N GLU A 16 7.76 -6.29 -0.95
CA GLU A 16 9.07 -5.87 -1.46
C GLU A 16 8.97 -4.73 -2.46
N GLY A 17 8.09 -3.78 -2.19
CA GLY A 17 7.89 -2.61 -3.03
C GLY A 17 7.00 -2.88 -4.25
N ASN A 18 6.48 -4.07 -4.41
CA ASN A 18 5.64 -4.44 -5.55
C ASN A 18 4.20 -4.07 -5.27
N GLN A 19 3.69 -3.02 -5.92
CA GLN A 19 2.33 -2.55 -5.70
C GLN A 19 1.27 -3.59 -6.06
N SER A 20 1.49 -4.33 -7.13
CA SER A 20 0.54 -5.37 -7.55
C SER A 20 0.41 -6.44 -6.48
N LYS A 21 1.54 -6.86 -5.92
CA LYS A 21 1.56 -7.87 -4.86
C LYS A 21 0.93 -7.33 -3.59
N ALA A 22 1.22 -6.08 -3.24
CA ALA A 22 0.64 -5.44 -2.07
C ALA A 22 -0.88 -5.33 -2.20
N ALA A 23 -1.37 -4.94 -3.37
CA ALA A 23 -2.80 -4.86 -3.62
C ALA A 23 -3.47 -6.23 -3.47
N ASP A 24 -2.81 -7.26 -3.96
CA ASP A 24 -3.31 -8.63 -3.85
C ASP A 24 -3.40 -9.06 -2.38
N ILE A 25 -2.38 -8.76 -1.60
CA ILE A 25 -2.35 -9.07 -0.17
C ILE A 25 -3.50 -8.38 0.55
N LEU A 26 -3.76 -7.12 0.20
CA LEU A 26 -4.82 -6.33 0.83
C LEU A 26 -6.21 -6.62 0.27
N GLY A 27 -6.28 -7.32 -0.86
CA GLY A 27 -7.54 -7.55 -1.54
C GLY A 27 -8.08 -6.30 -2.22
N LEU A 28 -7.20 -5.38 -2.57
CA LEU A 28 -7.57 -4.12 -3.21
C LEU A 28 -7.21 -4.14 -4.69
N ASN A 29 -7.89 -3.29 -5.45
CA ASN A 29 -7.49 -3.00 -6.81
C ASN A 29 -6.18 -2.21 -6.78
N ARG A 30 -5.27 -2.49 -7.72
CA ARG A 30 -3.99 -1.80 -7.78
C ARG A 30 -4.15 -0.27 -7.86
N ASN A 31 -5.14 0.20 -8.60
CA ASN A 31 -5.40 1.63 -8.69
C ASN A 31 -5.82 2.22 -7.34
N THR A 32 -6.63 1.49 -6.58
CA THR A 32 -7.05 1.91 -5.27
C THR A 32 -5.86 1.99 -4.32
N LEU A 33 -4.99 0.98 -4.36
CA LEU A 33 -3.78 0.98 -3.54
C LEU A 33 -2.88 2.16 -3.91
N ARG A 34 -2.71 2.40 -5.20
CA ARG A 34 -1.89 3.50 -5.68
C ARG A 34 -2.40 4.84 -5.17
N LYS A 35 -3.72 5.04 -5.18
CA LYS A 35 -4.33 6.26 -4.65
C LYS A 35 -4.05 6.41 -3.17
N LYS A 36 -4.16 5.33 -2.41
CA LYS A 36 -3.90 5.35 -0.97
C LYS A 36 -2.44 5.66 -0.66
N LEU A 37 -1.53 5.06 -1.41
CA LEU A 37 -0.10 5.35 -1.24
C LEU A 37 0.20 6.82 -1.50
N LYS A 38 -0.40 7.37 -2.54
CA LYS A 38 -0.22 8.77 -2.88
C LYS A 38 -0.83 9.68 -1.81
N LEU A 39 -1.99 9.31 -1.30
CA LEU A 39 -2.67 10.08 -0.25
C LEU A 39 -1.81 10.18 1.00
N HIS A 40 -1.15 9.09 1.38
CA HIS A 40 -0.29 9.04 2.55
C HIS A 40 1.16 9.43 2.25
N LYS A 41 1.44 9.83 1.02
CA LYS A 41 2.77 10.24 0.58
C LYS A 41 3.82 9.15 0.78
N ILE A 42 3.43 7.93 0.52
CA ILE A 42 4.34 6.79 0.61
C ILE A 42 4.96 6.58 -0.77
N GLU A 43 6.27 6.61 -0.82
CA GLU A 43 7.01 6.36 -2.04
C GLU A 43 7.29 4.87 -2.18
N THR A 44 7.11 4.37 -3.40
CA THR A 44 7.38 2.96 -3.68
C THR A 44 8.14 2.81 -5.00
#